data_6ec6aca264695f43cb0f7e0b5a58f827
#
_entry.id   6ec6aca264695f43cb0f7e0b5a58f827
#
_cell.length_a   1.000
_cell.length_b   1.000
_cell.length_c   1.000
_cell.angle_alpha   90.00
_cell.angle_beta   90.00
_cell.angle_gamma   90.00
#
_symmetry.space_group_name_H-M   'P 1'
#
loop_
_entity.id
_entity.type
_entity.pdbx_description
1 polymer ?
#
loop_
_entity_poly.entity_id
_entity_poly.type
_entity_poly.pdbx_seq_one_letter_code
_entity_poly.pdbx_strand_id
1 'polypeptide(L)'
;MSFLEIKDLKIRFVTDDGIVSAVNGIDLTLEKGQTLGLVGETGAGKTTTALGILRLIPDPPGEITDGSIFFDGEDLLQKTEAQMRQVRGNKISMIFQDPMTALNPVFTVGEQIAESIMLHEKVSQKEAAERARQMLEVVGIPGERANEYPHQFSGGMKQRVVIAIAMACNPDLLIADEPTTALDVTIQAQVLELMKEQIRQNRMSVLMITHDLGVIAEICDRCAVMYAGEIVELGSTYQILDTPRHPYTIGLLNSLPTIDKDTDRLNAIGGSMSDPLNLPSNCTFCDRCQWKKPECETGDPVLREIEPGHFIKCFHSEGVRR
;
A
#
# COMPACT_ATOMS: atom_id res chain seq x y z
N MET A 1 -5.02 7.50 20.44
CA MET A 1 -4.21 6.34 20.02
C MET A 1 -4.46 6.17 18.56
N SER A 2 -3.43 6.03 17.74
CA SER A 2 -3.54 5.82 16.31
C SER A 2 -4.30 4.52 16.04
N PHE A 3 -5.06 4.45 14.95
CA PHE A 3 -5.85 3.29 14.59
C PHE A 3 -4.97 2.14 14.07
N LEU A 4 -3.99 2.46 13.20
CA LEU A 4 -2.88 1.58 12.87
C LEU A 4 -1.58 2.29 13.26
N GLU A 5 -0.71 1.60 14.00
CA GLU A 5 0.59 2.13 14.41
C GLU A 5 1.67 1.07 14.20
N ILE A 6 2.63 1.38 13.36
CA ILE A 6 3.81 0.57 13.09
C ILE A 6 5.00 1.27 13.74
N LYS A 7 5.82 0.54 14.50
CA LYS A 7 7.02 1.05 15.18
C LYS A 7 8.22 0.18 14.89
N ASP A 8 9.30 0.78 14.40
CA ASP A 8 10.60 0.17 14.12
C ASP A 8 10.49 -1.20 13.40
N LEU A 9 9.53 -1.32 12.45
CA LEU A 9 9.28 -2.58 11.77
C LEU A 9 10.44 -2.95 10.87
N LYS A 10 10.99 -4.15 11.07
CA LYS A 10 12.06 -4.72 10.24
C LYS A 10 11.64 -6.08 9.67
N ILE A 11 11.80 -6.23 8.37
CA ILE A 11 11.49 -7.47 7.64
C ILE A 11 12.65 -7.82 6.73
N ARG A 12 13.11 -9.07 6.81
CA ARG A 12 14.17 -9.60 5.95
C ARG A 12 13.77 -10.92 5.32
N PHE A 13 14.47 -11.28 4.25
CA PHE A 13 14.37 -12.58 3.60
C PHE A 13 15.74 -13.24 3.57
N VAL A 14 15.81 -14.49 4.05
CA VAL A 14 17.03 -15.30 4.02
C VAL A 14 17.02 -16.11 2.73
N THR A 15 17.89 -15.76 1.79
CA THR A 15 18.00 -16.40 0.47
C THR A 15 19.35 -17.06 0.31
N ASP A 16 19.53 -17.87 -0.73
CA ASP A 16 20.81 -18.49 -1.05
C ASP A 16 21.92 -17.46 -1.37
N ASP A 17 21.54 -16.28 -1.87
CA ASP A 17 22.44 -15.18 -2.21
C ASP A 17 22.79 -14.29 -1.00
N GLY A 18 22.08 -14.44 0.13
CA GLY A 18 22.29 -13.66 1.35
C GLY A 18 21.00 -13.17 2.00
N ILE A 19 21.14 -12.20 2.90
CA ILE A 19 20.03 -11.61 3.65
C ILE A 19 19.55 -10.35 2.92
N VAL A 20 18.33 -10.39 2.40
CA VAL A 20 17.65 -9.25 1.77
C VAL A 20 16.92 -8.46 2.83
N SER A 21 17.36 -7.24 3.12
CA SER A 21 16.72 -6.31 4.06
C SER A 21 15.62 -5.53 3.35
N ALA A 22 14.38 -6.02 3.43
CA ALA A 22 13.26 -5.48 2.66
C ALA A 22 12.53 -4.32 3.34
N VAL A 23 12.49 -4.29 4.68
CA VAL A 23 11.94 -3.19 5.51
C VAL A 23 12.90 -2.95 6.66
N ASN A 24 13.28 -1.68 6.87
CA ASN A 24 14.46 -1.31 7.65
C ASN A 24 14.13 -0.27 8.75
N GLY A 25 13.26 -0.64 9.70
CA GLY A 25 12.92 0.22 10.82
C GLY A 25 11.96 1.35 10.45
N ILE A 26 10.80 1.00 9.90
CA ILE A 26 9.79 2.00 9.55
C ILE A 26 8.86 2.31 10.72
N ASP A 27 8.54 3.61 10.86
CA ASP A 27 7.49 4.13 11.70
C ASP A 27 6.37 4.68 10.83
N LEU A 28 5.13 4.23 11.05
CA LEU A 28 3.98 4.67 10.29
C LEU A 28 2.72 4.69 11.15
N THR A 29 1.92 5.73 10.99
CA THR A 29 0.65 5.88 11.72
C THR A 29 -0.48 6.21 10.77
N LEU A 30 -1.65 5.61 11.04
CA LEU A 30 -2.90 5.88 10.33
C LEU A 30 -4.02 6.07 11.35
N GLU A 31 -4.76 7.17 11.23
CA GLU A 31 -5.91 7.43 12.08
C GLU A 31 -7.17 6.76 11.52
N LYS A 32 -8.17 6.54 12.37
CA LYS A 32 -9.44 5.91 11.94
C LYS A 32 -10.17 6.78 10.91
N GLY A 33 -10.54 6.17 9.80
CA GLY A 33 -11.20 6.85 8.67
C GLY A 33 -10.27 7.71 7.82
N GLN A 34 -8.94 7.66 8.06
CA GLN A 34 -7.93 8.35 7.27
C GLN A 34 -7.46 7.49 6.11
N THR A 35 -7.01 8.14 5.04
CA THR A 35 -6.38 7.49 3.88
C THR A 35 -4.91 7.87 3.81
N LEU A 36 -4.03 6.86 3.76
CA LEU A 36 -2.59 7.01 3.69
C LEU A 36 -2.05 6.36 2.42
N GLY A 37 -1.35 7.12 1.60
CA GLY A 37 -0.60 6.62 0.47
C GLY A 37 0.79 6.14 0.88
N LEU A 38 1.24 5.01 0.35
CA LEU A 38 2.60 4.53 0.46
C LEU A 38 3.19 4.40 -0.95
N VAL A 39 4.10 5.31 -1.31
CA VAL A 39 4.67 5.43 -2.65
C VAL A 39 6.17 5.16 -2.66
N GLY A 40 6.70 4.81 -3.83
CA GLY A 40 8.13 4.55 -4.03
C GLY A 40 8.37 3.64 -5.22
N GLU A 41 9.63 3.48 -5.62
CA GLU A 41 10.01 2.57 -6.71
C GLU A 41 9.69 1.10 -6.41
N THR A 42 9.63 0.27 -7.45
CA THR A 42 9.53 -1.19 -7.28
C THR A 42 10.70 -1.71 -6.46
N GLY A 43 10.43 -2.58 -5.48
CA GLY A 43 11.45 -3.08 -4.56
C GLY A 43 11.69 -2.17 -3.34
N ALA A 44 11.03 -1.02 -3.19
CA ALA A 44 11.20 -0.15 -2.03
C ALA A 44 10.69 -0.74 -0.69
N GLY A 45 9.95 -1.87 -0.69
CA GLY A 45 9.45 -2.54 0.52
C GLY A 45 7.94 -2.34 0.77
N LYS A 46 7.21 -1.66 -0.10
CA LYS A 46 5.79 -1.31 0.07
C LYS A 46 4.88 -2.51 0.30
N THR A 47 4.87 -3.46 -0.65
CA THR A 47 4.10 -4.72 -0.57
C THR A 47 4.53 -5.55 0.64
N THR A 48 5.84 -5.59 0.92
CA THR A 48 6.38 -6.31 2.09
C THR A 48 5.85 -5.72 3.40
N THR A 49 5.75 -4.40 3.50
CA THR A 49 5.11 -3.73 4.64
C THR A 49 3.64 -4.13 4.80
N ALA A 50 2.87 -4.14 3.70
CA ALA A 50 1.47 -4.58 3.72
C ALA A 50 1.31 -6.03 4.16
N LEU A 51 2.14 -6.93 3.62
CA LEU A 51 2.16 -8.34 4.03
C LEU A 51 2.58 -8.51 5.49
N GLY A 52 3.51 -7.67 5.98
CA GLY A 52 3.92 -7.62 7.38
C GLY A 52 2.77 -7.30 8.32
N ILE A 53 1.92 -6.30 7.99
CA ILE A 53 0.73 -5.93 8.76
C ILE A 53 -0.21 -7.13 8.92
N LEU A 54 -0.41 -7.89 7.85
CA LEU A 54 -1.28 -9.07 7.84
C LEU A 54 -0.57 -10.35 8.29
N ARG A 55 0.74 -10.30 8.60
CA ARG A 55 1.55 -11.49 8.89
C ARG A 55 1.42 -12.55 7.80
N LEU A 56 1.50 -12.10 6.54
CA LEU A 56 1.48 -12.95 5.34
C LEU A 56 2.86 -13.07 4.70
N ILE A 57 3.93 -12.64 5.39
CA ILE A 57 5.30 -12.88 4.96
C ILE A 57 5.54 -14.39 4.96
N PRO A 58 5.97 -15.00 3.83
CA PRO A 58 6.29 -16.41 3.78
C PRO A 58 7.47 -16.73 4.71
N ASP A 59 7.28 -17.64 5.64
CA ASP A 59 8.32 -18.09 6.57
C ASP A 59 8.48 -19.61 6.46
N PRO A 60 9.62 -20.11 5.94
CA PRO A 60 10.73 -19.38 5.29
C PRO A 60 10.36 -18.89 3.88
N PRO A 61 11.08 -17.96 3.20
CA PRO A 61 12.40 -17.40 3.59
C PRO A 61 12.32 -16.09 4.36
N GLY A 62 11.11 -15.49 4.57
CA GLY A 62 10.95 -14.18 5.19
C GLY A 62 10.69 -14.23 6.68
N GLU A 63 11.11 -13.23 7.41
CA GLU A 63 10.85 -13.08 8.85
C GLU A 63 10.70 -11.60 9.24
N ILE A 64 9.83 -11.34 10.22
CA ILE A 64 9.76 -10.05 10.90
C ILE A 64 10.75 -10.14 12.07
N THR A 65 11.84 -9.37 12.00
CA THR A 65 12.95 -9.47 12.95
C THR A 65 12.84 -8.52 14.13
N ASP A 66 12.12 -7.39 13.96
CA ASP A 66 11.97 -6.37 15.00
C ASP A 66 10.72 -5.53 14.77
N GLY A 67 10.33 -4.75 15.78
CA GLY A 67 9.23 -3.81 15.74
C GLY A 67 7.92 -4.33 16.31
N SER A 68 6.88 -3.51 16.17
CA SER A 68 5.51 -3.82 16.60
C SER A 68 4.50 -3.25 15.62
N ILE A 69 3.33 -3.89 15.55
CA ILE A 69 2.22 -3.46 14.70
C ILE A 69 0.94 -3.46 15.54
N PHE A 70 0.49 -2.28 15.93
CA PHE A 70 -0.75 -2.12 16.67
C PHE A 70 -1.89 -1.77 15.73
N PHE A 71 -2.99 -2.49 15.86
CA PHE A 71 -4.24 -2.21 15.18
C PHE A 71 -5.38 -2.15 16.20
N ASP A 72 -6.07 -1.01 16.25
CA ASP A 72 -7.12 -0.71 17.23
C ASP A 72 -6.68 -1.00 18.70
N GLY A 73 -5.41 -0.68 18.99
CA GLY A 73 -4.79 -0.86 20.30
C GLY A 73 -4.26 -2.27 20.60
N GLU A 74 -4.40 -3.23 19.71
CA GLU A 74 -3.92 -4.61 19.87
C GLU A 74 -2.69 -4.89 19.01
N ASP A 75 -1.63 -5.46 19.58
CA ASP A 75 -0.42 -5.83 18.84
C ASP A 75 -0.69 -7.09 17.98
N LEU A 76 -0.66 -6.91 16.65
CA LEU A 76 -0.90 -8.00 15.70
C LEU A 76 0.21 -9.06 15.72
N LEU A 77 1.44 -8.69 16.07
CA LEU A 77 2.56 -9.63 16.11
C LEU A 77 2.45 -10.63 17.26
N GLN A 78 1.74 -10.25 18.35
CA GLN A 78 1.52 -11.12 19.52
C GLN A 78 0.28 -12.03 19.37
N LYS A 79 -0.55 -11.84 18.33
CA LYS A 79 -1.75 -12.65 18.12
C LYS A 79 -1.39 -14.07 17.69
N THR A 80 -2.17 -15.05 18.15
CA THR A 80 -2.12 -16.42 17.63
C THR A 80 -2.65 -16.44 16.18
N GLU A 81 -2.30 -17.49 15.42
CA GLU A 81 -2.81 -17.65 14.05
C GLU A 81 -4.33 -17.72 13.98
N ALA A 82 -4.97 -18.36 14.97
CA ALA A 82 -6.43 -18.39 15.07
C ALA A 82 -7.04 -16.99 15.26
N GLN A 83 -6.38 -16.11 16.02
CA GLN A 83 -6.80 -14.72 16.18
C GLN A 83 -6.54 -13.90 14.90
N MET A 84 -5.40 -14.12 14.20
CA MET A 84 -5.13 -13.46 12.93
C MET A 84 -6.13 -13.83 11.84
N ARG A 85 -6.63 -15.07 11.79
CA ARG A 85 -7.72 -15.47 10.88
C ARG A 85 -9.00 -14.68 11.10
N GLN A 86 -9.28 -14.23 12.33
CA GLN A 86 -10.43 -13.35 12.63
C GLN A 86 -10.18 -11.89 12.23
N VAL A 87 -8.94 -11.50 12.05
CA VAL A 87 -8.57 -10.15 11.60
C VAL A 87 -8.55 -10.05 10.08
N ARG A 88 -7.87 -11.02 9.41
CA ARG A 88 -7.72 -11.06 7.96
C ARG A 88 -9.07 -11.27 7.27
N GLY A 89 -9.41 -10.41 6.31
CA GLY A 89 -10.65 -10.45 5.53
C GLY A 89 -11.89 -9.91 6.27
N ASN A 90 -11.81 -9.72 7.59
CA ASN A 90 -12.89 -9.18 8.40
C ASN A 90 -12.60 -7.74 8.85
N LYS A 91 -11.57 -7.56 9.68
CA LYS A 91 -11.18 -6.24 10.20
C LYS A 91 -10.18 -5.52 9.30
N ILE A 92 -9.23 -6.27 8.77
CA ILE A 92 -8.25 -5.80 7.80
C ILE A 92 -8.37 -6.65 6.55
N SER A 93 -8.67 -6.02 5.44
CA SER A 93 -8.73 -6.68 4.13
C SER A 93 -7.65 -6.15 3.20
N MET A 94 -7.28 -6.94 2.20
CA MET A 94 -6.25 -6.57 1.23
C MET A 94 -6.70 -6.86 -0.21
N ILE A 95 -6.49 -5.88 -1.07
CA ILE A 95 -6.51 -6.04 -2.52
C ILE A 95 -5.07 -6.26 -2.96
N PHE A 96 -4.79 -7.43 -3.55
CA PHE A 96 -3.47 -7.79 -4.06
C PHE A 96 -3.22 -7.22 -5.46
N GLN A 97 -1.96 -7.05 -5.80
CA GLN A 97 -1.50 -6.38 -7.03
C GLN A 97 -2.03 -7.01 -8.34
N ASP A 98 -2.25 -8.33 -8.39
CA ASP A 98 -2.68 -9.02 -9.61
C ASP A 98 -4.09 -9.63 -9.47
N PRO A 99 -5.12 -8.97 -10.06
CA PRO A 99 -6.49 -9.49 -10.03
C PRO A 99 -6.68 -10.79 -10.84
N MET A 100 -5.76 -11.08 -11.77
CA MET A 100 -5.87 -12.26 -12.64
C MET A 100 -5.57 -13.54 -11.87
N THR A 101 -4.68 -13.48 -10.89
CA THR A 101 -4.28 -14.60 -10.04
C THR A 101 -5.08 -14.65 -8.72
N ALA A 102 -5.76 -13.55 -8.34
CA ALA A 102 -6.52 -13.46 -7.10
C ALA A 102 -7.83 -14.28 -7.12
N LEU A 103 -8.45 -14.47 -8.30
CA LEU A 103 -9.71 -15.20 -8.44
C LEU A 103 -9.46 -16.66 -8.78
N ASN A 104 -10.12 -17.57 -8.03
CA ASN A 104 -10.10 -19.00 -8.32
C ASN A 104 -10.97 -19.30 -9.56
N PRO A 105 -10.41 -19.83 -10.67
CA PRO A 105 -11.13 -20.00 -11.92
C PRO A 105 -12.22 -21.10 -11.89
N VAL A 106 -12.23 -21.98 -10.89
CA VAL A 106 -13.18 -23.11 -10.80
C VAL A 106 -14.40 -22.82 -9.92
N PHE A 107 -14.44 -21.64 -9.27
CA PHE A 107 -15.60 -21.16 -8.51
C PHE A 107 -16.22 -19.96 -9.21
N THR A 108 -17.54 -19.80 -9.08
CA THR A 108 -18.22 -18.59 -9.56
C THR A 108 -17.82 -17.37 -8.73
N VAL A 109 -17.98 -16.18 -9.29
CA VAL A 109 -17.62 -14.95 -8.56
C VAL A 109 -18.49 -14.74 -7.33
N GLY A 110 -19.77 -15.13 -7.40
CA GLY A 110 -20.69 -15.06 -6.27
C GLY A 110 -20.32 -16.03 -5.14
N GLU A 111 -19.86 -17.25 -5.47
CA GLU A 111 -19.37 -18.20 -4.47
C GLU A 111 -18.15 -17.67 -3.74
N GLN A 112 -17.20 -17.05 -4.42
CA GLN A 112 -15.99 -16.50 -3.82
C GLN A 112 -16.29 -15.32 -2.88
N ILE A 113 -17.24 -14.44 -3.23
CA ILE A 113 -17.69 -13.37 -2.34
C ILE A 113 -18.44 -13.95 -1.14
N ALA A 114 -19.36 -14.90 -1.37
CA ALA A 114 -20.14 -15.52 -0.32
C ALA A 114 -19.29 -16.31 0.67
N GLU A 115 -18.22 -16.96 0.20
CA GLU A 115 -17.24 -17.66 1.04
C GLU A 115 -16.61 -16.71 2.06
N SER A 116 -16.14 -15.53 1.63
CA SER A 116 -15.57 -14.52 2.52
C SER A 116 -16.55 -14.10 3.62
N ILE A 117 -17.83 -13.93 3.28
CA ILE A 117 -18.88 -13.59 4.25
C ILE A 117 -19.09 -14.74 5.25
N MET A 118 -19.23 -15.99 4.77
CA MET A 118 -19.49 -17.15 5.61
C MET A 118 -18.33 -17.52 6.53
N LEU A 119 -17.08 -17.20 6.16
CA LEU A 119 -15.91 -17.42 7.00
C LEU A 119 -15.91 -16.54 8.25
N HIS A 120 -16.50 -15.37 8.19
CA HIS A 120 -16.43 -14.36 9.25
C HIS A 120 -17.77 -14.11 9.95
N GLU A 121 -18.86 -14.39 9.31
CA GLU A 121 -20.20 -14.14 9.83
C GLU A 121 -21.03 -15.41 9.93
N LYS A 122 -21.85 -15.50 10.98
CA LYS A 122 -22.78 -16.63 11.20
C LYS A 122 -24.06 -16.43 10.39
N VAL A 123 -23.96 -16.50 9.07
CA VAL A 123 -25.09 -16.36 8.14
C VAL A 123 -25.35 -17.65 7.38
N SER A 124 -26.57 -17.83 6.86
CA SER A 124 -26.90 -18.96 6.00
C SER A 124 -26.27 -18.80 4.61
N GLN A 125 -26.02 -19.90 3.91
CA GLN A 125 -25.53 -19.88 2.52
C GLN A 125 -26.43 -19.04 1.60
N LYS A 126 -27.75 -19.08 1.80
CA LYS A 126 -28.69 -18.30 1.02
C LYS A 126 -28.53 -16.79 1.26
N GLU A 127 -28.33 -16.40 2.51
CA GLU A 127 -28.09 -15.01 2.89
C GLU A 127 -26.74 -14.51 2.38
N ALA A 128 -25.68 -15.31 2.51
CA ALA A 128 -24.36 -14.98 1.96
C ALA A 128 -24.40 -14.80 0.44
N ALA A 129 -25.13 -15.67 -0.29
CA ALA A 129 -25.31 -15.56 -1.73
C ALA A 129 -26.09 -14.29 -2.13
N GLU A 130 -27.09 -13.89 -1.35
CA GLU A 130 -27.82 -12.65 -1.60
C GLU A 130 -26.95 -11.42 -1.36
N ARG A 131 -26.17 -11.40 -0.27
CA ARG A 131 -25.21 -10.34 0.01
C ARG A 131 -24.11 -10.27 -1.05
N ALA A 132 -23.67 -11.41 -1.57
CA ALA A 132 -22.70 -11.46 -2.68
C ALA A 132 -23.23 -10.79 -3.95
N ARG A 133 -24.53 -10.98 -4.28
CA ARG A 133 -25.18 -10.29 -5.41
C ARG A 133 -25.22 -8.76 -5.18
N GLN A 134 -25.64 -8.35 -3.99
CA GLN A 134 -25.68 -6.93 -3.62
C GLN A 134 -24.27 -6.31 -3.70
N MET A 135 -23.23 -7.03 -3.27
CA MET A 135 -21.85 -6.56 -3.33
C MET A 135 -21.35 -6.41 -4.77
N LEU A 136 -21.77 -7.30 -5.69
CA LEU A 136 -21.52 -7.14 -7.12
C LEU A 136 -22.17 -5.86 -7.67
N GLU A 137 -23.41 -5.56 -7.27
CA GLU A 137 -24.11 -4.33 -7.67
C GLU A 137 -23.39 -3.08 -7.16
N VAL A 138 -22.90 -3.12 -5.91
CA VAL A 138 -22.08 -2.03 -5.32
C VAL A 138 -20.86 -1.71 -6.19
N VAL A 139 -20.21 -2.75 -6.75
CA VAL A 139 -19.04 -2.54 -7.63
C VAL A 139 -19.42 -2.37 -9.11
N GLY A 140 -20.71 -2.15 -9.41
CA GLY A 140 -21.22 -1.87 -10.75
C GLY A 140 -21.25 -3.11 -11.68
N ILE A 141 -21.38 -4.30 -11.10
CA ILE A 141 -21.59 -5.57 -11.82
C ILE A 141 -23.00 -6.05 -11.50
N PRO A 142 -23.86 -6.36 -12.52
CA PRO A 142 -25.19 -6.87 -12.26
C PRO A 142 -25.16 -8.13 -11.38
N GLY A 143 -25.98 -8.18 -10.32
CA GLY A 143 -26.01 -9.28 -9.35
C GLY A 143 -26.38 -10.62 -9.98
N GLU A 144 -27.09 -10.63 -11.13
CA GLU A 144 -27.41 -11.84 -11.89
C GLU A 144 -26.15 -12.59 -12.37
N ARG A 145 -25.04 -11.88 -12.55
CA ARG A 145 -23.76 -12.43 -12.99
C ARG A 145 -22.98 -13.17 -11.87
N ALA A 146 -23.53 -13.22 -10.66
CA ALA A 146 -22.90 -13.94 -9.53
C ALA A 146 -22.61 -15.42 -9.84
N ASN A 147 -23.39 -16.05 -10.74
CA ASN A 147 -23.22 -17.45 -11.13
C ASN A 147 -22.22 -17.66 -12.29
N GLU A 148 -21.59 -16.59 -12.77
CA GLU A 148 -20.58 -16.67 -13.82
C GLU A 148 -19.18 -16.90 -13.23
N TYR A 149 -18.30 -17.48 -14.07
CA TYR A 149 -16.90 -17.77 -13.70
C TYR A 149 -15.96 -16.62 -14.06
N PRO A 150 -14.80 -16.50 -13.41
CA PRO A 150 -13.85 -15.42 -13.66
C PRO A 150 -13.42 -15.25 -15.12
N HIS A 151 -13.33 -16.34 -15.91
CA HIS A 151 -12.98 -16.29 -17.33
C HIS A 151 -14.00 -15.58 -18.22
N GLN A 152 -15.23 -15.37 -17.74
CA GLN A 152 -16.31 -14.67 -18.44
C GLN A 152 -16.28 -13.16 -18.20
N PHE A 153 -15.34 -12.67 -17.39
CA PHE A 153 -15.18 -11.26 -17.03
C PHE A 153 -13.96 -10.63 -17.70
N SER A 154 -14.08 -9.36 -18.09
CA SER A 154 -12.92 -8.56 -18.51
C SER A 154 -11.97 -8.28 -17.34
N GLY A 155 -10.74 -7.84 -17.61
CA GLY A 155 -9.77 -7.51 -16.57
C GLY A 155 -10.31 -6.51 -15.54
N GLY A 156 -10.92 -5.41 -15.99
CA GLY A 156 -11.53 -4.42 -15.10
C GLY A 156 -12.72 -4.97 -14.30
N MET A 157 -13.50 -5.90 -14.85
CA MET A 157 -14.57 -6.56 -14.11
C MET A 157 -14.01 -7.51 -13.05
N LYS A 158 -12.95 -8.27 -13.35
CA LYS A 158 -12.25 -9.12 -12.37
C LYS A 158 -11.73 -8.28 -11.21
N GLN A 159 -11.14 -7.11 -11.51
CA GLN A 159 -10.69 -6.18 -10.47
C GLN A 159 -11.84 -5.73 -9.57
N ARG A 160 -12.98 -5.37 -10.14
CA ARG A 160 -14.17 -5.03 -9.35
C ARG A 160 -14.67 -6.19 -8.49
N VAL A 161 -14.59 -7.44 -8.98
CA VAL A 161 -14.91 -8.63 -8.17
C VAL A 161 -13.93 -8.78 -7.01
N VAL A 162 -12.62 -8.59 -7.22
CA VAL A 162 -11.61 -8.62 -6.14
C VAL A 162 -11.88 -7.54 -5.09
N ILE A 163 -12.26 -6.33 -5.52
CA ILE A 163 -12.68 -5.26 -4.62
C ILE A 163 -13.94 -5.67 -3.85
N ALA A 164 -14.94 -6.28 -4.50
CA ALA A 164 -16.13 -6.79 -3.85
C ALA A 164 -15.82 -7.83 -2.77
N ILE A 165 -14.90 -8.77 -3.04
CA ILE A 165 -14.42 -9.75 -2.07
C ILE A 165 -13.75 -9.05 -0.87
N ALA A 166 -12.84 -8.10 -1.15
CA ALA A 166 -12.13 -7.39 -0.11
C ALA A 166 -13.05 -6.56 0.80
N MET A 167 -14.17 -6.09 0.29
CA MET A 167 -15.14 -5.25 1.01
C MET A 167 -16.34 -6.01 1.57
N ALA A 168 -16.47 -7.31 1.27
CA ALA A 168 -17.66 -8.10 1.59
C ALA A 168 -18.03 -8.16 3.08
N CYS A 169 -17.03 -8.03 3.98
CA CYS A 169 -17.21 -8.00 5.43
C CYS A 169 -17.11 -6.58 6.03
N ASN A 170 -17.17 -5.52 5.22
CA ASN A 170 -17.04 -4.13 5.65
C ASN A 170 -15.81 -3.90 6.58
N PRO A 171 -14.58 -4.11 6.09
CA PRO A 171 -13.39 -4.02 6.92
C PRO A 171 -13.19 -2.60 7.47
N ASP A 172 -12.59 -2.50 8.66
CA ASP A 172 -12.20 -1.22 9.26
C ASP A 172 -10.97 -0.61 8.57
N LEU A 173 -10.08 -1.47 8.01
CA LEU A 173 -8.89 -1.09 7.24
C LEU A 173 -8.83 -1.86 5.93
N LEU A 174 -8.72 -1.15 4.82
CA LEU A 174 -8.42 -1.71 3.49
C LEU A 174 -6.97 -1.40 3.12
N ILE A 175 -6.20 -2.43 2.84
CA ILE A 175 -4.87 -2.31 2.22
C ILE A 175 -5.06 -2.56 0.72
N ALA A 176 -4.77 -1.56 -0.11
CA ALA A 176 -4.91 -1.67 -1.55
C ALA A 176 -3.53 -1.60 -2.20
N ASP A 177 -3.01 -2.76 -2.63
CA ASP A 177 -1.70 -2.85 -3.26
C ASP A 177 -1.85 -2.81 -4.78
N GLU A 178 -1.54 -1.67 -5.36
CA GLU A 178 -1.66 -1.34 -6.79
C GLU A 178 -3.03 -1.72 -7.40
N PRO A 179 -4.15 -1.26 -6.81
CA PRO A 179 -5.48 -1.76 -7.14
C PRO A 179 -5.95 -1.45 -8.57
N THR A 180 -5.22 -0.62 -9.31
CA THR A 180 -5.57 -0.20 -10.68
C THR A 180 -4.51 -0.57 -11.71
N THR A 181 -3.44 -1.27 -11.32
CA THR A 181 -2.40 -1.72 -12.24
C THR A 181 -2.98 -2.66 -13.31
N ALA A 182 -2.54 -2.53 -14.54
CA ALA A 182 -3.02 -3.27 -15.71
C ALA A 182 -4.47 -2.98 -16.16
N LEU A 183 -5.08 -1.89 -15.67
CA LEU A 183 -6.34 -1.38 -16.17
C LEU A 183 -6.11 -0.25 -17.19
N ASP A 184 -7.01 -0.12 -18.16
CA ASP A 184 -7.04 1.08 -19.01
C ASP A 184 -7.49 2.31 -18.20
N VAL A 185 -7.09 3.52 -18.65
CA VAL A 185 -7.31 4.77 -17.93
C VAL A 185 -8.79 5.02 -17.57
N THR A 186 -9.71 4.63 -18.45
CA THR A 186 -11.15 4.83 -18.22
C THR A 186 -11.66 3.91 -17.10
N ILE A 187 -11.26 2.64 -17.12
CA ILE A 187 -11.62 1.67 -16.08
C ILE A 187 -10.94 2.01 -14.77
N GLN A 188 -9.68 2.45 -14.80
CA GLN A 188 -8.96 2.93 -13.61
C GLN A 188 -9.76 4.05 -12.92
N ALA A 189 -10.16 5.09 -13.65
CA ALA A 189 -10.94 6.19 -13.08
C ALA A 189 -12.27 5.72 -12.45
N GLN A 190 -12.98 4.78 -13.12
CA GLN A 190 -14.21 4.22 -12.58
C GLN A 190 -14.00 3.40 -11.29
N VAL A 191 -12.92 2.63 -11.22
CA VAL A 191 -12.57 1.84 -10.03
C VAL A 191 -12.18 2.76 -8.87
N LEU A 192 -11.39 3.80 -9.13
CA LEU A 192 -11.00 4.77 -8.11
C LEU A 192 -12.19 5.55 -7.55
N GLU A 193 -13.12 5.99 -8.41
CA GLU A 193 -14.35 6.68 -7.96
C GLU A 193 -15.22 5.77 -7.09
N LEU A 194 -15.39 4.52 -7.49
CA LEU A 194 -16.07 3.51 -6.67
C LEU A 194 -15.41 3.32 -5.31
N MET A 195 -14.08 3.19 -5.28
CA MET A 195 -13.34 3.05 -4.02
C MET A 195 -13.54 4.29 -3.13
N LYS A 196 -13.45 5.51 -3.67
CA LYS A 196 -13.71 6.75 -2.93
C LYS A 196 -15.09 6.78 -2.30
N GLU A 197 -16.10 6.42 -3.07
CA GLU A 197 -17.47 6.39 -2.58
C GLU A 197 -17.63 5.42 -1.40
N GLN A 198 -17.07 4.21 -1.51
CA GLN A 198 -17.11 3.20 -0.46
C GLN A 198 -16.30 3.62 0.78
N ILE A 199 -15.11 4.19 0.61
CA ILE A 199 -14.30 4.73 1.72
C ILE A 199 -15.12 5.77 2.50
N ARG A 200 -15.75 6.71 1.79
CA ARG A 200 -16.54 7.79 2.40
C ARG A 200 -17.80 7.28 3.11
N GLN A 201 -18.55 6.37 2.46
CA GLN A 201 -19.80 5.83 3.01
C GLN A 201 -19.55 5.01 4.28
N ASN A 202 -18.51 4.18 4.29
CA ASN A 202 -18.20 3.26 5.38
C ASN A 202 -17.22 3.85 6.42
N ARG A 203 -16.70 5.06 6.20
CA ARG A 203 -15.63 5.68 7.01
C ARG A 203 -14.45 4.74 7.21
N MET A 204 -14.13 3.98 6.17
CA MET A 204 -13.07 2.98 6.17
C MET A 204 -11.70 3.65 6.11
N SER A 205 -10.74 3.17 6.88
CA SER A 205 -9.34 3.58 6.76
C SER A 205 -8.71 2.87 5.57
N VAL A 206 -7.78 3.53 4.87
CA VAL A 206 -7.11 2.92 3.71
C VAL A 206 -5.61 3.13 3.76
N LEU A 207 -4.87 2.06 3.53
CA LEU A 207 -3.46 2.10 3.14
C LEU A 207 -3.37 1.81 1.64
N MET A 208 -3.14 2.87 0.85
CA MET A 208 -3.04 2.81 -0.61
C MET A 208 -1.58 2.68 -1.03
N ILE A 209 -1.22 1.56 -1.62
CA ILE A 209 0.12 1.34 -2.17
C ILE A 209 0.03 1.50 -3.68
N THR A 210 0.81 2.43 -4.22
CA THR A 210 0.87 2.65 -5.66
C THR A 210 2.17 3.37 -6.04
N HIS A 211 2.56 3.28 -7.30
CA HIS A 211 3.59 4.11 -7.91
C HIS A 211 2.98 5.34 -8.64
N ASP A 212 1.65 5.41 -8.73
CA ASP A 212 0.93 6.51 -9.38
C ASP A 212 0.58 7.60 -8.36
N LEU A 213 1.31 8.71 -8.42
CA LEU A 213 1.08 9.88 -7.56
C LEU A 213 -0.24 10.61 -7.87
N GLY A 214 -0.81 10.41 -9.05
CA GLY A 214 -2.15 10.92 -9.40
C GLY A 214 -3.23 10.23 -8.56
N VAL A 215 -3.13 8.92 -8.37
CA VAL A 215 -4.02 8.14 -7.47
C VAL A 215 -3.91 8.63 -6.03
N ILE A 216 -2.67 8.92 -5.57
CA ILE A 216 -2.46 9.46 -4.22
C ILE A 216 -3.10 10.84 -4.06
N ALA A 217 -2.91 11.74 -5.04
CA ALA A 217 -3.50 13.07 -5.03
C ALA A 217 -5.04 13.03 -4.95
N GLU A 218 -5.62 12.00 -5.53
CA GLU A 218 -7.07 11.86 -5.67
C GLU A 218 -7.74 11.24 -4.44
N ILE A 219 -7.06 10.30 -3.74
CA ILE A 219 -7.67 9.46 -2.69
C ILE A 219 -7.10 9.73 -1.30
N CYS A 220 -5.81 10.07 -1.19
CA CYS A 220 -5.12 10.02 0.08
C CYS A 220 -5.06 11.37 0.80
N ASP A 221 -5.28 11.37 2.11
CA ASP A 221 -5.11 12.53 2.99
C ASP A 221 -3.63 12.80 3.28
N ARG A 222 -2.86 11.72 3.47
CA ARG A 222 -1.43 11.74 3.75
C ARG A 222 -0.69 10.81 2.81
N CYS A 223 0.60 11.06 2.66
CA CYS A 223 1.48 10.25 1.84
C CYS A 223 2.81 9.98 2.55
N ALA A 224 3.24 8.73 2.55
CA ALA A 224 4.56 8.28 2.96
C ALA A 224 5.35 7.84 1.72
N VAL A 225 6.55 8.37 1.57
CA VAL A 225 7.48 8.01 0.48
C VAL A 225 8.49 7.02 1.01
N MET A 226 8.56 5.85 0.38
CA MET A 226 9.43 4.75 0.80
C MET A 226 10.57 4.54 -0.20
N TYR A 227 11.79 4.40 0.30
CA TYR A 227 13.00 4.11 -0.47
C TYR A 227 13.87 3.10 0.26
N ALA A 228 14.29 2.02 -0.40
CA ALA A 228 15.19 0.99 0.14
C ALA A 228 14.79 0.48 1.54
N GLY A 229 13.49 0.23 1.76
CA GLY A 229 12.97 -0.28 3.02
C GLY A 229 12.73 0.77 4.10
N GLU A 230 12.89 2.06 3.84
CA GLU A 230 12.79 3.15 4.80
C GLU A 230 11.77 4.20 4.38
N ILE A 231 11.12 4.87 5.35
CA ILE A 231 10.31 6.06 5.09
C ILE A 231 11.25 7.26 5.01
N VAL A 232 11.36 7.86 3.83
CA VAL A 232 12.24 9.00 3.60
C VAL A 232 11.53 10.35 3.69
N GLU A 233 10.22 10.37 3.43
CA GLU A 233 9.39 11.55 3.62
C GLU A 233 7.96 11.14 3.96
N LEU A 234 7.30 11.86 4.88
CA LEU A 234 5.93 11.63 5.31
C LEU A 234 5.25 12.97 5.58
N GLY A 235 4.08 13.18 5.01
CA GLY A 235 3.34 14.43 5.19
C GLY A 235 1.89 14.33 4.75
N SER A 236 1.17 15.47 4.74
CA SER A 236 -0.09 15.57 4.01
C SER A 236 0.17 15.39 2.50
N THR A 237 -0.82 14.94 1.77
CA THR A 237 -0.70 14.78 0.30
C THR A 237 -0.23 16.10 -0.35
N TYR A 238 -0.74 17.25 0.11
CA TYR A 238 -0.28 18.56 -0.34
C TYR A 238 1.21 18.79 -0.07
N GLN A 239 1.72 18.49 1.14
CA GLN A 239 3.14 18.69 1.46
C GLN A 239 4.05 17.84 0.58
N ILE A 240 3.66 16.60 0.31
CA ILE A 240 4.46 15.66 -0.50
C ILE A 240 4.43 16.02 -1.99
N LEU A 241 3.28 16.43 -2.53
CA LEU A 241 3.13 16.67 -3.97
C LEU A 241 3.52 18.10 -4.39
N ASP A 242 3.17 19.10 -3.58
CA ASP A 242 3.36 20.52 -3.94
C ASP A 242 4.62 21.13 -3.32
N THR A 243 4.99 20.69 -2.11
CA THR A 243 6.15 21.21 -1.38
C THR A 243 7.10 20.11 -0.86
N PRO A 244 7.52 19.16 -1.73
CA PRO A 244 8.41 18.07 -1.32
C PRO A 244 9.74 18.60 -0.80
N ARG A 245 10.33 17.91 0.17
CA ARG A 245 11.59 18.33 0.83
C ARG A 245 12.70 17.29 0.70
N HIS A 246 12.35 16.01 0.54
CA HIS A 246 13.38 14.99 0.36
C HIS A 246 13.83 14.92 -1.11
N PRO A 247 15.14 14.85 -1.39
CA PRO A 247 15.69 14.77 -2.75
C PRO A 247 15.08 13.65 -3.62
N TYR A 248 14.80 12.50 -3.03
CA TYR A 248 14.16 11.40 -3.74
C TYR A 248 12.72 11.72 -4.16
N THR A 249 11.92 12.31 -3.26
CA THR A 249 10.53 12.73 -3.55
C THR A 249 10.50 13.75 -4.68
N ILE A 250 11.41 14.73 -4.65
CA ILE A 250 11.58 15.71 -5.72
C ILE A 250 11.92 15.03 -7.05
N GLY A 251 12.82 14.03 -6.99
CA GLY A 251 13.19 13.23 -8.17
C GLY A 251 12.02 12.47 -8.75
N LEU A 252 11.21 11.79 -7.90
CA LEU A 252 10.00 11.07 -8.30
C LEU A 252 9.01 12.00 -9.01
N LEU A 253 8.71 13.16 -8.42
CA LEU A 253 7.78 14.13 -9.00
C LEU A 253 8.30 14.72 -10.31
N ASN A 254 9.62 14.95 -10.44
CA ASN A 254 10.23 15.46 -11.66
C ASN A 254 10.28 14.40 -12.79
N SER A 255 10.10 13.12 -12.46
CA SER A 255 10.02 12.03 -13.44
C SER A 255 8.63 11.87 -14.05
N LEU A 256 7.62 12.58 -13.52
CA LEU A 256 6.26 12.54 -14.06
C LEU A 256 6.12 13.47 -15.27
N PRO A 257 5.39 13.04 -16.31
CA PRO A 257 5.05 13.92 -17.43
C PRO A 257 4.14 15.06 -16.92
N THR A 258 4.51 16.31 -17.21
CA THR A 258 3.70 17.49 -16.92
C THR A 258 3.16 18.05 -18.22
N ILE A 259 1.86 18.42 -18.24
CA ILE A 259 1.17 18.97 -19.42
C ILE A 259 1.79 20.30 -19.85
N ASP A 260 2.35 21.06 -18.91
CA ASP A 260 2.84 22.42 -19.13
C ASP A 260 4.30 22.51 -19.60
N LYS A 261 5.04 21.40 -19.65
CA LYS A 261 6.44 21.39 -20.09
C LYS A 261 6.58 20.50 -21.33
N ASP A 262 6.75 21.17 -22.46
CA ASP A 262 7.16 20.53 -23.72
C ASP A 262 8.63 20.09 -23.60
N THR A 263 8.90 19.04 -22.83
CA THR A 263 10.24 18.47 -22.64
C THR A 263 10.39 17.19 -23.44
N ASP A 264 11.35 17.16 -24.35
CA ASP A 264 11.67 15.98 -25.17
C ASP A 264 12.12 14.75 -24.34
N ARG A 265 12.46 14.94 -23.05
CA ARG A 265 12.90 13.87 -22.13
C ARG A 265 12.44 14.12 -20.71
N LEU A 266 11.90 13.09 -20.06
CA LEU A 266 11.62 13.08 -18.64
C LEU A 266 12.94 13.03 -17.84
N ASN A 267 12.98 13.73 -16.69
CA ASN A 267 14.12 13.72 -15.78
C ASN A 267 14.05 12.48 -14.88
N ALA A 268 14.50 11.32 -15.38
CA ALA A 268 14.59 10.12 -14.58
C ALA A 268 15.63 10.29 -13.46
N ILE A 269 15.36 9.70 -12.29
CA ILE A 269 16.33 9.59 -11.20
C ILE A 269 17.47 8.67 -11.69
N GLY A 270 18.69 9.19 -11.77
CA GLY A 270 19.84 8.41 -12.23
C GLY A 270 20.22 7.28 -11.25
N GLY A 271 20.92 6.26 -11.77
CA GLY A 271 21.40 5.12 -10.96
C GLY A 271 20.30 4.11 -10.61
N SER A 272 20.68 3.08 -9.85
CA SER A 272 19.79 2.04 -9.33
C SER A 272 19.53 2.26 -7.84
N MET A 273 18.41 1.74 -7.33
CA MET A 273 18.14 1.72 -5.89
C MET A 273 19.24 0.95 -5.17
N SER A 274 19.52 1.30 -3.91
CA SER A 274 20.47 0.60 -3.05
C SER A 274 20.14 -0.90 -3.00
N ASP A 275 21.20 -1.73 -3.13
CA ASP A 275 21.06 -3.18 -3.10
C ASP A 275 20.58 -3.64 -1.71
N PRO A 276 19.42 -4.29 -1.60
CA PRO A 276 18.89 -4.74 -0.32
C PRO A 276 19.69 -5.89 0.32
N LEU A 277 20.59 -6.54 -0.43
CA LEU A 277 21.57 -7.50 0.10
C LEU A 277 22.73 -6.80 0.83
N ASN A 278 23.08 -5.58 0.39
CA ASN A 278 24.24 -4.83 0.87
C ASN A 278 23.86 -3.37 1.12
N LEU A 279 22.89 -3.13 2.01
CA LEU A 279 22.49 -1.78 2.35
C LEU A 279 23.66 -0.99 2.96
N PRO A 280 23.88 0.25 2.51
CA PRO A 280 24.90 1.09 3.09
C PRO A 280 24.55 1.46 4.55
N SER A 281 25.57 1.66 5.40
CA SER A 281 25.41 2.13 6.78
C SER A 281 25.23 3.66 6.89
N ASN A 282 25.19 4.32 5.76
CA ASN A 282 24.98 5.77 5.61
C ASN A 282 23.65 6.02 4.88
N CYS A 283 23.37 7.28 4.54
CA CYS A 283 22.15 7.66 3.81
C CYS A 283 21.91 6.76 2.58
N THR A 284 20.84 5.98 2.59
CA THR A 284 20.50 5.00 1.54
C THR A 284 20.33 5.63 0.15
N PHE A 285 19.93 6.91 0.08
CA PHE A 285 19.78 7.64 -1.18
C PHE A 285 21.07 8.40 -1.61
N CYS A 286 22.15 8.33 -0.85
CA CYS A 286 23.36 9.15 -1.06
C CYS A 286 23.93 9.05 -2.49
N ASP A 287 24.04 7.87 -3.06
CA ASP A 287 24.65 7.65 -4.37
C ASP A 287 23.84 8.22 -5.56
N ARG A 288 22.54 8.41 -5.37
CA ARG A 288 21.63 8.98 -6.38
C ARG A 288 21.30 10.45 -6.11
N CYS A 289 21.73 10.98 -4.96
CA CYS A 289 21.36 12.33 -4.50
C CYS A 289 22.21 13.40 -5.19
N GLN A 290 21.56 14.31 -5.93
CA GLN A 290 22.21 15.46 -6.57
C GLN A 290 22.64 16.53 -5.55
N TRP A 291 22.09 16.52 -4.34
CA TRP A 291 22.36 17.46 -3.24
C TRP A 291 23.15 16.82 -2.11
N LYS A 292 23.88 15.70 -2.38
CA LYS A 292 24.64 15.03 -1.33
C LYS A 292 25.68 15.94 -0.70
N LYS A 293 25.88 15.78 0.60
CA LYS A 293 26.90 16.44 1.40
C LYS A 293 27.85 15.40 2.00
N PRO A 294 29.04 15.80 2.51
CA PRO A 294 29.97 14.86 3.15
C PRO A 294 29.35 14.03 4.28
N GLU A 295 28.42 14.63 5.06
CA GLU A 295 27.71 13.91 6.13
C GLU A 295 26.84 12.76 5.62
N CYS A 296 26.33 12.85 4.36
CA CYS A 296 25.55 11.78 3.76
C CYS A 296 26.36 10.53 3.43
N GLU A 297 27.70 10.65 3.32
CA GLU A 297 28.61 9.55 3.03
C GLU A 297 29.06 8.81 4.31
N THR A 298 28.89 9.43 5.48
CA THR A 298 29.43 8.92 6.74
C THR A 298 28.35 8.60 7.78
N GLY A 299 27.13 9.09 7.61
CA GLY A 299 26.03 8.91 8.56
C GLY A 299 24.72 8.59 7.91
N ASP A 300 23.80 8.02 8.70
CA ASP A 300 22.42 7.76 8.32
C ASP A 300 21.51 8.83 9.01
N PRO A 301 20.73 9.62 8.23
CA PRO A 301 19.82 10.60 8.81
C PRO A 301 18.64 9.91 9.49
N VAL A 302 18.14 10.50 10.56
CA VAL A 302 16.91 10.05 11.22
C VAL A 302 15.70 10.79 10.67
N LEU A 303 14.54 10.13 10.66
CA LEU A 303 13.27 10.74 10.32
C LEU A 303 12.92 11.80 11.37
N ARG A 304 12.70 13.04 10.95
CA ARG A 304 12.41 14.16 11.86
C ARG A 304 11.34 15.08 11.28
N GLU A 305 10.56 15.68 12.16
CA GLU A 305 9.57 16.68 11.79
C GLU A 305 10.26 18.01 11.44
N ILE A 306 9.90 18.58 10.29
CA ILE A 306 10.42 19.88 9.80
C ILE A 306 9.35 20.96 9.77
N GLU A 307 8.10 20.57 9.59
CA GLU A 307 6.90 21.39 9.65
C GLU A 307 5.79 20.55 10.30
N PRO A 308 4.72 21.13 10.85
CA PRO A 308 3.67 20.36 11.50
C PRO A 308 3.15 19.21 10.62
N GLY A 309 3.35 17.97 11.07
CA GLY A 309 2.98 16.75 10.36
C GLY A 309 3.82 16.40 9.13
N HIS A 310 4.90 17.14 8.83
CA HIS A 310 5.80 16.89 7.72
C HIS A 310 7.17 16.41 8.22
N PHE A 311 7.52 15.17 7.91
CA PHE A 311 8.72 14.48 8.37
C PHE A 311 9.64 14.16 7.20
N ILE A 312 10.95 14.29 7.39
CA ILE A 312 11.96 13.90 6.40
C ILE A 312 13.11 13.12 7.03
N LYS A 313 13.66 12.16 6.30
CA LYS A 313 14.90 11.44 6.62
C LYS A 313 16.04 12.00 5.77
N CYS A 314 16.55 13.19 6.13
CA CYS A 314 17.59 13.88 5.38
C CYS A 314 18.43 14.77 6.28
N PHE A 315 19.76 14.91 6.02
CA PHE A 315 20.64 15.84 6.74
C PHE A 315 20.38 17.31 6.39
N HIS A 316 19.76 17.61 5.25
CA HIS A 316 19.30 18.97 4.97
C HIS A 316 18.20 19.36 5.98
N SER A 317 18.49 20.31 6.88
CA SER A 317 17.63 20.64 8.03
C SER A 317 16.23 21.11 7.63
N GLU A 318 16.12 21.81 6.50
CA GLU A 318 14.87 22.32 5.95
C GLU A 318 14.41 21.55 4.70
N GLY A 319 15.09 20.45 4.37
CA GLY A 319 14.94 19.78 3.09
C GLY A 319 15.56 20.56 1.93
N VAL A 320 15.28 20.10 0.72
CA VAL A 320 15.64 20.78 -0.52
C VAL A 320 14.38 21.40 -1.09
N ARG A 321 14.46 22.54 -1.72
CA ARG A 321 13.32 23.17 -2.41
C ARG A 321 13.35 22.79 -3.89
N ARG A 322 12.19 22.49 -4.44
CA ARG A 322 11.97 22.19 -5.85
C ARG A 322 12.18 23.42 -6.73
#